data_bc36644ad996427640c160926d4527f5
#
_entry.id   bc36644ad996427640c160926d4527f5
#
_cell.length_a   1.000
_cell.length_b   1.000
_cell.length_c   1.000
_cell.angle_alpha   90.00
_cell.angle_beta   90.00
_cell.angle_gamma   90.00
#
_symmetry.space_group_name_H-M   'P 1'
#
loop_
_entity.id
_entity.type
_entity.pdbx_description
1 polymer ?
#
loop_
_entity_poly.entity_id
_entity_poly.type
_entity_poly.pdbx_seq_one_letter_code
_entity_poly.pdbx_strand_id
1 'polypeptide(L)'
;CLVGSEMCIRDRIMEVLTAYRAYYQDHCQIKTRVYDGLLDMLSELKAKGIKLAVVSNKPDSAVQKLSREYFGDRMDFAVGPSDGVRCKPYPDMAETALKALGIAKKNAVFVGDSEVDVQTGLNAGLDVIAVSWGFRSREVVIEAGAKMIADDASELEKLILE
;
A
#
# COMPACT_ATOMS: atom_id res chain seq x y z
N CYS A 1 -23.24 -27.01 -21.96
CA CYS A 1 -23.18 -27.03 -20.48
C CYS A 1 -22.15 -26.03 -19.98
N LEU A 2 -22.54 -24.78 -19.76
CA LEU A 2 -21.64 -23.67 -19.38
C LEU A 2 -21.27 -23.67 -17.88
N VAL A 3 -22.02 -24.35 -17.04
CA VAL A 3 -21.83 -24.38 -15.58
C VAL A 3 -20.55 -25.16 -15.18
N GLY A 4 -20.16 -26.17 -15.95
CA GLY A 4 -18.95 -26.94 -15.69
C GLY A 4 -17.63 -26.21 -16.00
N SER A 5 -17.67 -25.25 -16.94
CA SER A 5 -16.47 -24.48 -17.32
C SER A 5 -16.10 -23.39 -16.30
N GLU A 6 -17.07 -22.73 -15.70
CA GLU A 6 -16.82 -21.71 -14.66
C GLU A 6 -16.26 -22.33 -13.36
N MET A 7 -16.77 -23.49 -12.97
CA MET A 7 -16.28 -24.22 -11.82
C MET A 7 -14.84 -24.71 -12.03
N CYS A 8 -14.52 -25.25 -13.22
CA CYS A 8 -13.14 -25.65 -13.57
C CYS A 8 -12.18 -24.47 -13.63
N ILE A 9 -12.61 -23.30 -14.11
CA ILE A 9 -11.79 -22.08 -14.14
C ILE A 9 -11.51 -21.61 -12.72
N ARG A 10 -12.53 -21.60 -11.86
CA ARG A 10 -12.40 -21.19 -10.46
C ARG A 10 -11.46 -22.11 -9.67
N ASP A 11 -11.57 -23.41 -9.86
CA ASP A 11 -10.70 -24.38 -9.21
C ASP A 11 -9.25 -24.22 -9.66
N ARG A 12 -8.99 -24.02 -10.96
CA ARG A 12 -7.66 -23.73 -11.49
C ARG A 12 -7.08 -22.42 -10.96
N ILE A 13 -7.90 -21.39 -10.84
CA ILE A 13 -7.47 -20.10 -10.25
C ILE A 13 -7.05 -20.33 -8.80
N MET A 14 -7.79 -21.10 -8.03
CA MET A 14 -7.46 -21.40 -6.63
C MET A 14 -6.19 -22.22 -6.49
N GLU A 15 -5.94 -23.21 -7.37
CA GLU A 15 -4.69 -23.97 -7.41
C GLU A 15 -3.50 -23.04 -7.71
N VAL A 16 -3.61 -22.19 -8.74
CA VAL A 16 -2.56 -21.24 -9.11
C VAL A 16 -2.30 -20.24 -7.99
N LEU A 17 -3.35 -19.70 -7.37
CA LEU A 17 -3.23 -18.78 -6.25
C LEU A 17 -2.55 -19.44 -5.03
N THR A 18 -2.86 -20.71 -4.77
CA THR A 18 -2.25 -21.47 -3.66
C THR A 18 -0.77 -21.69 -3.93
N ALA A 19 -0.40 -22.14 -5.13
CA ALA A 19 0.98 -22.30 -5.54
C ALA A 19 1.76 -20.97 -5.53
N TYR A 20 1.13 -19.90 -6.05
CA TYR A 20 1.70 -18.55 -6.02
C TYR A 20 1.97 -18.06 -4.60
N ARG A 21 0.99 -18.21 -3.70
CA ARG A 21 1.13 -17.78 -2.30
C ARG A 21 2.27 -18.51 -1.59
N ALA A 22 2.35 -19.82 -1.77
CA ALA A 22 3.44 -20.63 -1.20
C ALA A 22 4.81 -20.18 -1.73
N TYR A 23 4.94 -20.05 -3.05
CA TYR A 23 6.18 -19.55 -3.68
C TYR A 23 6.52 -18.14 -3.23
N TYR A 24 5.55 -17.21 -3.24
CA TYR A 24 5.76 -15.81 -2.90
C TYR A 24 6.18 -15.62 -1.44
N GLN A 25 5.72 -16.46 -0.52
CA GLN A 25 6.09 -16.39 0.90
C GLN A 25 7.61 -16.50 1.11
N ASP A 26 8.28 -17.35 0.32
CA ASP A 26 9.72 -17.58 0.42
C ASP A 26 10.53 -16.66 -0.50
N HIS A 27 9.90 -16.08 -1.54
CA HIS A 27 10.59 -15.35 -2.61
C HIS A 27 10.21 -13.87 -2.70
N CYS A 28 9.40 -13.36 -1.77
CA CYS A 28 8.91 -11.97 -1.81
C CYS A 28 10.01 -10.90 -1.72
N GLN A 29 11.24 -11.28 -1.36
CA GLN A 29 12.39 -10.39 -1.19
C GLN A 29 13.33 -10.35 -2.39
N ILE A 30 13.17 -11.26 -3.36
CA ILE A 30 14.05 -11.31 -4.54
C ILE A 30 13.94 -10.00 -5.32
N LYS A 31 15.07 -9.27 -5.43
CA LYS A 31 15.17 -7.95 -6.08
C LYS A 31 14.33 -6.84 -5.44
N THR A 32 13.72 -7.06 -4.28
CA THR A 32 13.01 -6.02 -3.54
C THR A 32 14.01 -5.14 -2.81
N ARG A 33 13.90 -3.83 -2.97
CA ARG A 33 14.72 -2.84 -2.27
C ARG A 33 13.89 -1.61 -1.93
N VAL A 34 14.31 -0.86 -0.95
CA VAL A 34 13.74 0.43 -0.64
C VAL A 34 14.25 1.46 -1.65
N TYR A 35 13.41 2.40 -2.03
CA TYR A 35 13.80 3.52 -2.88
C TYR A 35 14.78 4.46 -2.15
N ASP A 36 15.65 5.10 -2.90
CA ASP A 36 16.68 5.98 -2.37
C ASP A 36 16.04 7.17 -1.61
N GLY A 37 16.61 7.54 -0.47
CA GLY A 37 16.14 8.62 0.40
C GLY A 37 14.90 8.30 1.25
N LEU A 38 14.17 7.20 0.95
CA LEU A 38 12.92 6.91 1.64
C LEU A 38 13.10 6.59 3.13
N LEU A 39 14.16 5.85 3.51
CA LEU A 39 14.39 5.50 4.92
C LEU A 39 14.73 6.71 5.79
N ASP A 40 15.47 7.67 5.24
CA ASP A 40 15.83 8.92 5.92
C ASP A 40 14.58 9.77 6.13
N MET A 41 13.79 9.98 5.06
CA MET A 41 12.51 10.68 5.12
C MET A 41 11.56 10.06 6.17
N LEU A 42 11.38 8.73 6.18
CA LEU A 42 10.52 8.06 7.17
C LEU A 42 11.03 8.26 8.60
N SER A 43 12.35 8.28 8.81
CA SER A 43 12.94 8.55 10.12
C SER A 43 12.69 9.99 10.57
N GLU A 44 12.77 10.96 9.66
CA GLU A 44 12.49 12.37 9.92
C GLU A 44 11.02 12.61 10.24
N LEU A 45 10.10 12.03 9.48
CA LEU A 45 8.67 12.10 9.74
C LEU A 45 8.34 11.52 11.12
N LYS A 46 8.92 10.37 11.46
CA LYS A 46 8.73 9.76 12.76
C LYS A 46 9.30 10.62 13.91
N ALA A 47 10.46 11.23 13.72
CA ALA A 47 11.04 12.16 14.69
C ALA A 47 10.16 13.40 14.95
N LYS A 48 9.38 13.81 13.95
CA LYS A 48 8.36 14.86 14.03
C LYS A 48 7.02 14.38 14.66
N GLY A 49 6.94 13.11 15.06
CA GLY A 49 5.76 12.53 15.71
C GLY A 49 4.67 12.06 14.75
N ILE A 50 4.94 12.00 13.44
CA ILE A 50 4.01 11.51 12.45
C ILE A 50 3.92 9.99 12.56
N LYS A 51 2.69 9.47 12.56
CA LYS A 51 2.41 8.04 12.58
C LYS A 51 2.43 7.48 11.15
N LEU A 52 3.12 6.37 10.98
CA LEU A 52 3.37 5.77 9.68
C LEU A 52 2.76 4.37 9.58
N ALA A 53 2.06 4.07 8.49
CA ALA A 53 1.48 2.77 8.25
C ALA A 53 1.73 2.27 6.82
N VAL A 54 1.88 0.95 6.69
CA VAL A 54 1.91 0.26 5.38
C VAL A 54 0.56 -0.37 5.09
N VAL A 55 0.01 -0.07 3.90
CA VAL A 55 -1.23 -0.65 3.37
C VAL A 55 -0.92 -1.32 2.02
N SER A 56 -1.09 -2.63 1.90
CA SER A 56 -0.67 -3.35 0.69
C SER A 56 -1.62 -4.49 0.32
N ASN A 57 -1.80 -4.74 -0.98
CA ASN A 57 -2.55 -5.91 -1.49
C ASN A 57 -1.76 -7.23 -1.43
N LYS A 58 -0.51 -7.20 -0.95
CA LYS A 58 0.23 -8.43 -0.68
C LYS A 58 -0.44 -9.21 0.47
N PRO A 59 -0.32 -10.56 0.52
CA PRO A 59 -0.78 -11.32 1.69
C PRO A 59 -0.30 -10.70 3.00
N ASP A 60 -1.16 -10.62 4.01
CA ASP A 60 -0.84 -9.91 5.26
C ASP A 60 0.45 -10.42 5.93
N SER A 61 0.70 -11.73 5.93
CA SER A 61 1.94 -12.32 6.44
C SER A 61 3.20 -11.77 5.74
N ALA A 62 3.11 -11.54 4.43
CA ALA A 62 4.21 -10.94 3.66
C ALA A 62 4.35 -9.44 3.96
N VAL A 63 3.22 -8.71 4.12
CA VAL A 63 3.26 -7.30 4.51
C VAL A 63 3.93 -7.12 5.86
N GLN A 64 3.57 -7.91 6.86
CA GLN A 64 4.16 -7.89 8.19
C GLN A 64 5.67 -8.20 8.16
N LYS A 65 6.07 -9.22 7.41
CA LYS A 65 7.47 -9.62 7.25
C LYS A 65 8.29 -8.50 6.60
N LEU A 66 7.85 -8.04 5.43
CA LEU A 66 8.57 -7.02 4.65
C LEU A 66 8.61 -5.68 5.38
N SER A 67 7.53 -5.27 6.04
CA SER A 67 7.50 -4.03 6.81
C SER A 67 8.55 -4.03 7.92
N ARG A 68 8.64 -5.11 8.69
CA ARG A 68 9.65 -5.25 9.76
C ARG A 68 11.08 -5.27 9.20
N GLU A 69 11.29 -5.96 8.10
CA GLU A 69 12.61 -6.15 7.53
C GLU A 69 13.17 -4.90 6.85
N TYR A 70 12.36 -4.21 6.07
CA TYR A 70 12.82 -3.03 5.31
C TYR A 70 12.67 -1.72 6.07
N PHE A 71 11.67 -1.60 6.95
CA PHE A 71 11.39 -0.34 7.63
C PHE A 71 11.65 -0.38 9.14
N GLY A 72 11.72 -1.59 9.74
CA GLY A 72 11.97 -1.74 11.19
C GLY A 72 10.95 -0.97 12.02
N ASP A 73 11.44 -0.23 13.01
CA ASP A 73 10.62 0.56 13.94
C ASP A 73 10.08 1.87 13.33
N ARG A 74 10.36 2.16 12.06
CA ARG A 74 9.83 3.36 11.40
C ARG A 74 8.33 3.27 11.18
N MET A 75 7.79 2.08 10.95
CA MET A 75 6.34 1.88 10.78
C MET A 75 5.68 1.56 12.11
N ASP A 76 4.60 2.29 12.40
CA ASP A 76 3.78 2.07 13.59
C ASP A 76 2.73 0.98 13.35
N PHE A 77 2.35 0.75 12.09
CA PHE A 77 1.36 -0.26 11.71
C PHE A 77 1.60 -0.78 10.28
N ALA A 78 1.19 -2.01 10.01
CA ALA A 78 1.20 -2.59 8.68
C ALA A 78 -0.02 -3.50 8.52
N VAL A 79 -0.65 -3.49 7.33
CA VAL A 79 -1.83 -4.30 7.06
C VAL A 79 -1.90 -4.73 5.60
N GLY A 80 -2.22 -5.99 5.41
CA GLY A 80 -2.62 -6.62 4.16
C GLY A 80 -4.07 -7.10 4.20
N PRO A 81 -4.59 -7.67 3.10
CA PRO A 81 -5.91 -8.27 3.06
C PRO A 81 -6.02 -9.45 4.04
N SER A 82 -7.15 -9.50 4.75
CA SER A 82 -7.49 -10.58 5.67
C SER A 82 -9.00 -10.80 5.68
N ASP A 83 -9.48 -11.77 6.43
CA ASP A 83 -10.91 -12.03 6.55
C ASP A 83 -11.64 -10.76 7.05
N GLY A 84 -12.62 -10.31 6.27
CA GLY A 84 -13.37 -9.08 6.54
C GLY A 84 -12.68 -7.77 6.18
N VAL A 85 -11.43 -7.81 5.66
CA VAL A 85 -10.68 -6.61 5.20
C VAL A 85 -10.36 -6.77 3.72
N ARG A 86 -11.07 -6.03 2.88
CA ARG A 86 -10.96 -6.12 1.41
C ARG A 86 -9.68 -5.48 0.88
N CYS A 87 -9.23 -6.00 -0.27
CA CYS A 87 -8.09 -5.45 -1.02
C CYS A 87 -8.36 -4.01 -1.52
N LYS A 88 -7.30 -3.23 -1.72
CA LYS A 88 -7.37 -1.99 -2.50
C LYS A 88 -8.02 -2.27 -3.87
N PRO A 89 -8.92 -1.44 -4.41
CA PRO A 89 -9.19 -0.06 -4.02
C PRO A 89 -10.26 0.16 -2.95
N TYR A 90 -10.73 -0.88 -2.25
CA TYR A 90 -11.62 -0.69 -1.12
C TYR A 90 -10.90 0.04 0.03
N PRO A 91 -11.62 0.88 0.82
CA PRO A 91 -11.01 1.70 1.87
C PRO A 91 -10.64 0.93 3.14
N ASP A 92 -11.05 -0.32 3.26
CA ASP A 92 -11.03 -1.13 4.48
C ASP A 92 -9.67 -1.17 5.18
N MET A 93 -8.59 -1.38 4.43
CA MET A 93 -7.24 -1.42 5.00
C MET A 93 -6.78 -0.04 5.47
N ALA A 94 -7.10 1.03 4.72
CA ALA A 94 -6.78 2.40 5.11
C ALA A 94 -7.54 2.78 6.41
N GLU A 95 -8.82 2.44 6.49
CA GLU A 95 -9.63 2.66 7.69
C GLU A 95 -9.14 1.82 8.88
N THR A 96 -8.69 0.59 8.64
CA THR A 96 -8.07 -0.26 9.67
C THR A 96 -6.79 0.37 10.20
N ALA A 97 -5.93 0.91 9.33
CA ALA A 97 -4.71 1.61 9.73
C ALA A 97 -5.02 2.87 10.54
N LEU A 98 -5.94 3.71 10.10
CA LEU A 98 -6.37 4.91 10.83
C LEU A 98 -6.88 4.58 12.23
N LYS A 99 -7.70 3.53 12.34
CA LYS A 99 -8.23 3.06 13.62
C LYS A 99 -7.12 2.56 14.54
N ALA A 100 -6.19 1.77 14.02
CA ALA A 100 -5.07 1.23 14.78
C ALA A 100 -4.14 2.35 15.32
N LEU A 101 -3.92 3.38 14.50
CA LEU A 101 -3.09 4.53 14.86
C LEU A 101 -3.83 5.57 15.73
N GLY A 102 -5.16 5.50 15.82
CA GLY A 102 -5.98 6.50 16.53
C GLY A 102 -6.01 7.85 15.83
N ILE A 103 -5.86 7.89 14.49
CA ILE A 103 -5.79 9.11 13.70
C ILE A 103 -7.11 9.36 12.96
N ALA A 104 -7.60 10.60 13.02
CA ALA A 104 -8.78 11.02 12.26
C ALA A 104 -8.42 11.23 10.78
N LYS A 105 -9.35 10.92 9.86
CA LYS A 105 -9.17 11.04 8.40
C LYS A 105 -8.60 12.40 7.97
N LYS A 106 -9.08 13.49 8.55
CA LYS A 106 -8.64 14.85 8.24
C LYS A 106 -7.18 15.16 8.59
N ASN A 107 -6.54 14.29 9.36
CA ASN A 107 -5.15 14.42 9.81
C ASN A 107 -4.27 13.33 9.20
N ALA A 108 -4.70 12.73 8.10
CA ALA A 108 -3.98 11.66 7.43
C ALA A 108 -3.98 11.87 5.92
N VAL A 109 -2.90 11.46 5.29
CA VAL A 109 -2.73 11.43 3.84
C VAL A 109 -2.43 10.00 3.40
N PHE A 110 -2.95 9.62 2.24
CA PHE A 110 -2.65 8.34 1.61
C PHE A 110 -1.59 8.54 0.53
N VAL A 111 -0.49 7.81 0.62
CA VAL A 111 0.61 7.88 -0.35
C VAL A 111 0.64 6.60 -1.18
N GLY A 112 0.77 6.71 -2.50
CA GLY A 112 0.85 5.54 -3.36
C GLY A 112 1.36 5.83 -4.76
N ASP A 113 1.63 4.77 -5.52
CA ASP A 113 2.28 4.83 -6.83
C ASP A 113 1.43 4.27 -7.98
N SER A 114 0.16 4.01 -7.72
CA SER A 114 -0.74 3.43 -8.72
C SER A 114 -2.15 4.01 -8.66
N GLU A 115 -2.91 3.81 -9.77
CA GLU A 115 -4.33 4.14 -9.85
C GLU A 115 -5.15 3.49 -8.72
N VAL A 116 -4.74 2.28 -8.30
CA VAL A 116 -5.40 1.55 -7.21
C VAL A 116 -5.18 2.25 -5.88
N ASP A 117 -3.99 2.81 -5.66
CA ASP A 117 -3.68 3.57 -4.45
C ASP A 117 -4.47 4.88 -4.39
N VAL A 118 -4.48 5.61 -5.50
CA VAL A 118 -5.24 6.87 -5.61
C VAL A 118 -6.72 6.60 -5.29
N GLN A 119 -7.31 5.59 -5.92
CA GLN A 119 -8.70 5.23 -5.65
C GLN A 119 -8.93 4.78 -4.20
N THR A 120 -7.98 4.09 -3.58
CA THR A 120 -8.07 3.69 -2.17
C THR A 120 -8.15 4.90 -1.25
N GLY A 121 -7.24 5.87 -1.42
CA GLY A 121 -7.23 7.09 -0.63
C GLY A 121 -8.52 7.89 -0.81
N LEU A 122 -8.96 8.10 -2.05
CA LEU A 122 -10.21 8.80 -2.37
C LEU A 122 -11.44 8.07 -1.79
N ASN A 123 -11.52 6.74 -1.92
CA ASN A 123 -12.61 5.94 -1.36
C ASN A 123 -12.61 5.97 0.19
N ALA A 124 -11.45 6.11 0.81
CA ALA A 124 -11.32 6.29 2.25
C ALA A 124 -11.66 7.73 2.72
N GLY A 125 -11.82 8.68 1.80
CA GLY A 125 -12.03 10.10 2.09
C GLY A 125 -10.78 10.79 2.65
N LEU A 126 -9.61 10.39 2.14
CA LEU A 126 -8.31 10.94 2.48
C LEU A 126 -7.79 11.84 1.37
N ASP A 127 -6.95 12.80 1.72
CA ASP A 127 -6.05 13.42 0.75
C ASP A 127 -5.05 12.40 0.23
N VAL A 128 -4.67 12.53 -1.04
CA VAL A 128 -3.79 11.58 -1.73
C VAL A 128 -2.59 12.29 -2.31
N ILE A 129 -1.40 11.81 -2.01
CA ILE A 129 -0.16 12.16 -2.68
C ILE A 129 0.27 10.95 -3.52
N ALA A 130 0.34 11.11 -4.85
CA ALA A 130 0.93 10.10 -5.71
C ALA A 130 2.44 10.30 -5.79
N VAL A 131 3.19 9.21 -6.02
CA VAL A 131 4.63 9.28 -6.27
C VAL A 131 4.93 8.84 -7.70
N SER A 132 5.82 9.58 -8.41
CA SER A 132 6.10 9.36 -9.84
C SER A 132 7.21 8.32 -10.09
N TRP A 133 7.99 7.97 -9.06
CA TRP A 133 9.08 6.98 -9.16
C TRP A 133 8.65 5.52 -8.93
N GLY A 134 7.35 5.28 -8.80
CA GLY A 134 6.79 3.97 -8.50
C GLY A 134 6.47 3.13 -9.72
N PHE A 135 5.43 2.31 -9.63
CA PHE A 135 5.07 1.30 -10.61
C PHE A 135 4.33 1.88 -11.85
N ARG A 136 3.58 2.97 -11.68
CA ARG A 136 2.80 3.62 -12.75
C ARG A 136 3.41 4.94 -13.18
N SER A 137 3.12 5.34 -14.43
CA SER A 137 3.52 6.65 -14.92
C SER A 137 2.72 7.78 -14.28
N ARG A 138 3.26 8.99 -14.32
CA ARG A 138 2.64 10.20 -13.78
C ARG A 138 1.24 10.45 -14.37
N GLU A 139 1.08 10.20 -15.67
CA GLU A 139 -0.20 10.38 -16.37
C GLU A 139 -1.29 9.49 -15.80
N VAL A 140 -0.98 8.21 -15.55
CA VAL A 140 -1.94 7.23 -15.00
C VAL A 140 -2.45 7.65 -13.61
N VAL A 141 -1.58 8.14 -12.73
CA VAL A 141 -2.01 8.56 -11.39
C VAL A 141 -2.78 9.88 -11.43
N ILE A 142 -2.48 10.79 -12.39
CA ILE A 142 -3.27 12.02 -12.64
C ILE A 142 -4.67 11.64 -13.12
N GLU A 143 -4.78 10.77 -14.13
CA GLU A 143 -6.06 10.30 -14.65
C GLU A 143 -6.90 9.60 -13.58
N ALA A 144 -6.26 8.92 -12.63
CA ALA A 144 -6.92 8.32 -11.48
C ALA A 144 -7.44 9.35 -10.45
N GLY A 145 -7.06 10.62 -10.57
CA GLY A 145 -7.55 11.71 -9.72
C GLY A 145 -6.55 12.22 -8.67
N ALA A 146 -5.28 11.84 -8.75
CA ALA A 146 -4.25 12.42 -7.87
C ALA A 146 -4.06 13.91 -8.16
N LYS A 147 -4.16 14.74 -7.12
CA LYS A 147 -3.98 16.20 -7.20
C LYS A 147 -2.59 16.65 -6.76
N MET A 148 -1.97 15.89 -5.89
CA MET A 148 -0.62 16.12 -5.38
C MET A 148 0.28 14.97 -5.86
N ILE A 149 1.44 15.31 -6.40
CA ILE A 149 2.40 14.34 -6.93
C ILE A 149 3.79 14.76 -6.50
N ALA A 150 4.50 13.84 -5.87
CA ALA A 150 5.91 14.01 -5.51
C ALA A 150 6.79 13.28 -6.52
N ASP A 151 7.90 13.90 -6.92
CA ASP A 151 8.85 13.32 -7.85
C ASP A 151 10.08 12.69 -7.14
N ASP A 152 10.26 12.97 -5.86
CA ASP A 152 11.26 12.34 -5.00
C ASP A 152 10.84 12.34 -3.51
N ALA A 153 11.66 11.70 -2.67
CA ALA A 153 11.38 11.58 -1.24
C ALA A 153 11.38 12.94 -0.51
N SER A 154 12.19 13.90 -0.95
CA SER A 154 12.27 15.24 -0.35
C SER A 154 11.01 16.05 -0.64
N GLU A 155 10.48 15.95 -1.86
CA GLU A 155 9.22 16.60 -2.23
C GLU A 155 8.03 15.96 -1.52
N LEU A 156 8.04 14.61 -1.40
CA LEU A 156 7.03 13.89 -0.64
C LEU A 156 7.00 14.34 0.83
N GLU A 157 8.17 14.49 1.46
CA GLU A 157 8.25 14.98 2.84
C GLU A 157 7.64 16.36 2.99
N LYS A 158 7.95 17.29 2.09
CA LYS A 158 7.39 18.65 2.11
C LYS A 158 5.86 18.62 2.03
N LEU A 159 5.32 17.87 1.07
CA LEU A 159 3.87 17.75 0.88
C LEU A 159 3.15 17.10 2.09
N ILE A 160 3.81 16.23 2.83
CA ILE A 160 3.24 15.64 4.06
C ILE A 160 3.25 16.63 5.21
N LEU A 161 4.18 17.58 5.23
CA LEU A 161 4.38 18.52 6.34
C LEU A 161 3.62 19.85 6.16
N GLU A 162 3.07 20.12 4.97
CA GLU A 162 2.21 21.27 4.67
C GLU A 162 0.77 21.07 5.19
#